data_d9b7766feae31369a17709b6034eaf54
#
_entry.id   d9b7766feae31369a17709b6034eaf54
#
_cell.length_a   1.000
_cell.length_b   1.000
_cell.length_c   1.000
_cell.angle_alpha   90.00
_cell.angle_beta   90.00
_cell.angle_gamma   90.00
#
_symmetry.space_group_name_H-M   'P 1'
#
loop_
_entity.id
_entity.type
_entity.pdbx_description
1 polymer ?
#
loop_
_entity_poly.entity_id
_entity_poly.type
_entity_poly.pdbx_seq_one_letter_code
_entity_poly.pdbx_strand_id
1 'polypeptide(L)'
;RYNKENRGDVYATHGLGPVAQALNIHRGDRMATLVAMDTKSVHGKALVEKATGEPCDEFRNGDHTTTLIRTENGKVIEIQHNVMNPQPYNRLYQLTGTKGFANKYPVEGYAVDAAQMKASGVQPKVDNLSSHSFLPEKEMEALVNKYQHPILKKYGEMAKEVGGHGGMDFIMDSRMVYCLQNGLPLDMDVYDLAEWCALAELGAISMDNGCAAVAFPDFTRGHWNDVKGFHHAFATPEDEAAAELAAETATLSLKAQGMKEWLAKSKKAEVSKEEAEARVKQLSDQLEKTQKKANGAESKELKDAVKQAEKMLKQAQKMLK
;
A
#
# COMPACT_ATOMS: atom_id res chain seq x y z
N ARG A 1 17.01 -25.68 -12.23
CA ARG A 1 17.87 -25.15 -13.29
C ARG A 1 18.02 -23.62 -13.16
N TYR A 2 16.94 -22.84 -13.11
CA TYR A 2 17.00 -21.38 -13.11
C TYR A 2 17.85 -20.81 -11.96
N ASN A 3 17.66 -21.25 -10.73
CA ASN A 3 18.45 -20.83 -9.57
C ASN A 3 19.94 -21.24 -9.67
N LYS A 4 20.26 -22.31 -10.40
CA LYS A 4 21.65 -22.71 -10.64
C LYS A 4 22.40 -21.73 -11.53
N GLU A 5 21.70 -21.16 -12.51
CA GLU A 5 22.27 -20.33 -13.57
C GLU A 5 22.17 -18.82 -13.27
N ASN A 6 21.20 -18.40 -12.44
CA ASN A 6 20.92 -17.01 -12.13
C ASN A 6 21.17 -16.69 -10.66
N ARG A 7 21.50 -15.43 -10.37
CA ARG A 7 21.78 -14.91 -9.04
C ARG A 7 20.74 -13.85 -8.65
N GLY A 8 20.42 -13.74 -7.38
CA GLY A 8 19.56 -12.70 -6.84
C GLY A 8 18.15 -13.19 -6.48
N ASP A 9 17.24 -12.25 -6.34
CA ASP A 9 15.83 -12.55 -6.09
C ASP A 9 15.14 -13.00 -7.38
N VAL A 10 15.29 -14.26 -7.70
CA VAL A 10 14.80 -14.87 -8.96
C VAL A 10 13.29 -15.14 -8.95
N TYR A 11 12.58 -14.75 -7.89
CA TYR A 11 11.13 -14.91 -7.75
C TYR A 11 10.49 -13.67 -7.11
N ALA A 12 10.83 -12.50 -7.63
CA ALA A 12 10.55 -11.19 -7.04
C ALA A 12 9.07 -10.80 -6.99
N THR A 13 8.25 -11.25 -7.93
CA THR A 13 6.89 -10.74 -8.14
C THR A 13 5.99 -10.91 -6.92
N HIS A 14 6.12 -12.01 -6.18
CA HIS A 14 5.31 -12.25 -4.97
C HIS A 14 5.70 -11.36 -3.79
N GLY A 15 6.97 -10.98 -3.69
CA GLY A 15 7.45 -10.06 -2.67
C GLY A 15 7.19 -8.60 -3.04
N LEU A 16 7.66 -8.21 -4.23
CA LEU A 16 7.66 -6.81 -4.66
C LEU A 16 6.29 -6.32 -5.12
N GLY A 17 5.50 -7.14 -5.82
CA GLY A 17 4.24 -6.71 -6.43
C GLY A 17 3.28 -6.04 -5.44
N PRO A 18 2.85 -6.71 -4.35
CA PRO A 18 1.96 -6.10 -3.36
C PRO A 18 2.54 -4.86 -2.69
N VAL A 19 3.85 -4.84 -2.44
CA VAL A 19 4.55 -3.69 -1.84
C VAL A 19 4.59 -2.51 -2.81
N ALA A 20 4.89 -2.76 -4.09
CA ALA A 20 4.89 -1.73 -5.13
C ALA A 20 3.52 -1.06 -5.26
N GLN A 21 2.44 -1.85 -5.23
CA GLN A 21 1.07 -1.32 -5.24
C GLN A 21 0.76 -0.49 -3.98
N ALA A 22 1.09 -1.01 -2.79
CA ALA A 22 0.87 -0.28 -1.53
C ALA A 22 1.64 1.05 -1.47
N LEU A 23 2.80 1.14 -2.10
CA LEU A 23 3.66 2.32 -2.12
C LEU A 23 3.42 3.23 -3.33
N ASN A 24 2.50 2.88 -4.23
CA ASN A 24 2.16 3.63 -5.45
C ASN A 24 3.36 3.76 -6.42
N ILE A 25 4.12 2.70 -6.61
CA ILE A 25 5.22 2.68 -7.57
C ILE A 25 4.66 2.89 -8.99
N HIS A 26 5.33 3.70 -9.79
CA HIS A 26 4.97 4.33 -11.08
C HIS A 26 3.58 5.02 -11.13
N ARG A 27 3.00 5.27 -9.93
CA ARG A 27 1.73 6.02 -9.75
C ARG A 27 1.88 7.10 -8.69
N GLY A 28 2.97 7.85 -8.75
CA GLY A 28 3.33 8.93 -7.81
C GLY A 28 4.63 8.70 -7.05
N ASP A 29 5.28 7.56 -7.23
CA ASP A 29 6.62 7.26 -6.75
C ASP A 29 7.31 6.29 -7.73
N ARG A 30 8.63 6.12 -7.65
CA ARG A 30 9.40 5.15 -8.43
C ARG A 30 10.55 4.57 -7.63
N MET A 31 10.96 3.37 -7.95
CA MET A 31 12.21 2.80 -7.45
C MET A 31 13.38 3.55 -8.09
N ALA A 32 14.34 4.01 -7.27
CA ALA A 32 15.44 4.85 -7.73
C ALA A 32 16.80 4.15 -7.65
N THR A 33 17.06 3.45 -6.54
CA THR A 33 18.35 2.81 -6.28
C THR A 33 18.15 1.48 -5.60
N LEU A 34 18.94 0.48 -5.96
CA LEU A 34 18.93 -0.87 -5.42
C LEU A 34 20.32 -1.27 -4.94
N VAL A 35 20.36 -2.00 -3.82
CA VAL A 35 21.54 -2.73 -3.33
C VAL A 35 21.10 -4.14 -2.97
N ALA A 36 21.83 -5.14 -3.42
CA ALA A 36 21.56 -6.53 -3.09
C ALA A 36 22.79 -7.24 -2.51
N MET A 37 22.55 -8.17 -1.61
CA MET A 37 23.57 -9.01 -0.96
C MET A 37 23.03 -10.43 -0.83
N ASP A 38 23.89 -11.42 -1.01
CA ASP A 38 23.53 -12.82 -0.85
C ASP A 38 24.55 -13.59 0.01
N THR A 39 24.10 -14.75 0.48
CA THR A 39 24.97 -15.75 1.11
C THR A 39 25.68 -16.60 0.06
N LYS A 40 26.66 -17.40 0.48
CA LYS A 40 27.16 -18.48 -0.38
C LYS A 40 26.07 -19.50 -0.64
N SER A 41 26.12 -20.17 -1.79
CA SER A 41 25.28 -21.31 -2.09
C SER A 41 25.89 -22.58 -1.46
N VAL A 42 25.31 -23.02 -0.36
CA VAL A 42 25.67 -24.26 0.35
C VAL A 42 24.54 -25.29 0.15
N HIS A 43 23.32 -24.90 0.53
CA HIS A 43 22.16 -25.78 0.44
C HIS A 43 21.71 -25.96 -1.02
N GLY A 44 21.81 -24.92 -1.84
CA GLY A 44 21.51 -25.01 -3.28
C GLY A 44 22.34 -26.08 -3.98
N LYS A 45 23.64 -26.15 -3.70
CA LYS A 45 24.53 -27.21 -4.21
C LYS A 45 24.11 -28.58 -3.71
N ALA A 46 23.90 -28.73 -2.41
CA ALA A 46 23.49 -29.99 -1.79
C ALA A 46 22.16 -30.52 -2.34
N LEU A 47 21.20 -29.64 -2.67
CA LEU A 47 19.93 -30.04 -3.30
C LEU A 47 20.13 -30.60 -4.72
N VAL A 48 21.03 -30.03 -5.51
CA VAL A 48 21.36 -30.55 -6.83
C VAL A 48 22.06 -31.91 -6.70
N GLU A 49 23.07 -32.03 -5.87
CA GLU A 49 23.81 -33.27 -5.61
C GLU A 49 22.85 -34.39 -5.18
N LYS A 50 21.93 -34.09 -4.26
CA LYS A 50 20.90 -35.05 -3.82
C LYS A 50 19.96 -35.48 -4.95
N ALA A 51 19.62 -34.56 -5.84
CA ALA A 51 18.67 -34.85 -6.93
C ALA A 51 19.30 -35.58 -8.10
N THR A 52 20.59 -35.33 -8.37
CA THR A 52 21.30 -35.89 -9.55
C THR A 52 22.22 -37.07 -9.21
N GLY A 53 22.67 -37.18 -7.98
CA GLY A 53 23.72 -38.10 -7.57
C GLY A 53 25.13 -37.65 -7.94
N GLU A 54 25.30 -36.48 -8.58
CA GLU A 54 26.57 -35.98 -9.06
C GLU A 54 26.98 -34.72 -8.29
N PRO A 55 28.30 -34.45 -8.11
CA PRO A 55 28.80 -33.24 -7.47
C PRO A 55 28.31 -31.98 -8.19
N CYS A 56 28.01 -30.94 -7.43
CA CYS A 56 27.58 -29.65 -7.95
C CYS A 56 28.63 -28.58 -7.63
N ASP A 57 29.58 -28.37 -8.52
CA ASP A 57 30.68 -27.41 -8.32
C ASP A 57 30.19 -25.96 -8.39
N GLU A 58 29.24 -25.68 -9.29
CA GLU A 58 28.71 -24.35 -9.52
C GLU A 58 27.21 -24.26 -9.27
N PHE A 59 26.83 -23.35 -8.39
CA PHE A 59 25.45 -22.94 -8.18
C PHE A 59 25.47 -21.44 -7.89
N ARG A 60 24.92 -20.64 -8.80
CA ARG A 60 25.13 -19.20 -8.83
C ARG A 60 24.31 -18.45 -7.79
N ASN A 61 23.08 -18.87 -7.55
CA ASN A 61 22.23 -18.20 -6.58
C ASN A 61 22.64 -18.50 -5.14
N GLY A 62 22.77 -17.47 -4.31
CA GLY A 62 22.95 -17.65 -2.88
C GLY A 62 21.76 -18.34 -2.22
N ASP A 63 21.96 -18.99 -1.09
CA ASP A 63 20.88 -19.64 -0.37
C ASP A 63 19.87 -18.65 0.19
N HIS A 64 20.31 -17.42 0.48
CA HIS A 64 19.48 -16.30 0.89
C HIS A 64 19.96 -15.01 0.24
N THR A 65 19.03 -14.19 -0.23
CA THR A 65 19.29 -12.87 -0.80
C THR A 65 18.47 -11.82 -0.07
N THR A 66 19.09 -10.69 0.26
CA THR A 66 18.41 -9.48 0.76
C THR A 66 18.66 -8.34 -0.21
N THR A 67 17.59 -7.67 -0.61
CA THR A 67 17.63 -6.53 -1.52
C THR A 67 16.96 -5.33 -0.88
N LEU A 68 17.67 -4.21 -0.84
CA LEU A 68 17.16 -2.91 -0.39
C LEU A 68 16.94 -2.00 -1.58
N ILE A 69 15.77 -1.38 -1.65
CA ILE A 69 15.40 -0.46 -2.71
C ILE A 69 14.96 0.86 -2.07
N ARG A 70 15.57 1.96 -2.51
CA ARG A 70 15.13 3.31 -2.15
C ARG A 70 14.29 3.89 -3.29
N THR A 71 13.14 4.48 -2.93
CA THR A 71 12.30 5.18 -3.90
C THR A 71 12.70 6.66 -4.02
N GLU A 72 12.21 7.32 -5.07
CA GLU A 72 12.42 8.74 -5.33
C GLU A 72 11.89 9.61 -4.16
N ASN A 73 10.72 9.26 -3.62
CA ASN A 73 10.14 9.97 -2.49
C ASN A 73 10.71 9.52 -1.12
N GLY A 74 11.81 8.77 -1.10
CA GLY A 74 12.56 8.43 0.11
C GLY A 74 11.98 7.27 0.94
N LYS A 75 11.06 6.45 0.40
CA LYS A 75 10.65 5.20 1.02
C LYS A 75 11.72 4.13 0.83
N VAL A 76 11.74 3.14 1.70
CA VAL A 76 12.64 1.99 1.61
C VAL A 76 11.83 0.71 1.55
N ILE A 77 12.18 -0.16 0.60
CA ILE A 77 11.62 -1.50 0.43
C ILE A 77 12.74 -2.49 0.74
N GLU A 78 12.45 -3.47 1.58
CA GLU A 78 13.31 -4.62 1.82
C GLU A 78 12.65 -5.87 1.27
N ILE A 79 13.37 -6.61 0.42
CA ILE A 79 12.93 -7.89 -0.11
C ILE A 79 13.92 -8.96 0.33
N GLN A 80 13.40 -10.04 0.90
CA GLN A 80 14.18 -11.23 1.25
C GLN A 80 13.71 -12.41 0.39
N HIS A 81 14.66 -13.10 -0.22
CA HIS A 81 14.39 -14.30 -0.99
C HIS A 81 15.16 -15.48 -0.41
N ASN A 82 14.43 -16.47 0.10
CA ASN A 82 14.98 -17.69 0.66
C ASN A 82 14.03 -18.86 0.40
N VAL A 83 14.33 -19.66 -0.62
CA VAL A 83 13.50 -20.81 -1.03
C VAL A 83 14.24 -22.15 -0.91
N MET A 84 15.52 -22.11 -0.55
CA MET A 84 16.35 -23.32 -0.50
C MET A 84 16.60 -23.80 0.93
N ASN A 85 16.70 -22.89 1.91
CA ASN A 85 16.96 -23.27 3.29
C ASN A 85 15.68 -23.75 3.99
N PRO A 86 15.80 -24.72 4.92
CA PRO A 86 14.70 -25.11 5.77
C PRO A 86 14.22 -23.94 6.63
N GLN A 87 12.99 -23.54 6.42
CA GLN A 87 12.29 -22.55 7.24
C GLN A 87 10.78 -22.70 7.11
N PRO A 88 9.98 -22.29 8.09
CA PRO A 88 8.54 -22.19 7.92
C PRO A 88 8.19 -21.26 6.76
N TYR A 89 7.13 -21.60 6.03
CA TYR A 89 6.63 -20.75 4.97
C TYR A 89 6.30 -19.34 5.50
N ASN A 90 6.89 -18.32 4.86
CA ASN A 90 6.73 -16.94 5.28
C ASN A 90 6.83 -16.01 4.07
N ARG A 91 5.90 -15.09 3.93
CA ARG A 91 5.95 -14.00 2.96
C ARG A 91 6.24 -12.64 3.59
N LEU A 92 6.36 -12.55 4.90
CA LEU A 92 6.74 -11.37 5.69
C LEU A 92 6.30 -10.02 5.07
N TYR A 93 5.00 -9.83 4.88
CA TYR A 93 4.51 -8.53 4.48
C TYR A 93 4.40 -7.64 5.69
N GLN A 94 5.30 -6.66 5.76
CA GLN A 94 5.29 -5.60 6.75
C GLN A 94 5.18 -4.25 6.06
N LEU A 95 4.36 -3.37 6.63
CA LEU A 95 4.25 -1.99 6.21
C LEU A 95 4.34 -1.09 7.45
N THR A 96 5.37 -0.24 7.50
CA THR A 96 5.55 0.76 8.56
C THR A 96 5.30 2.14 7.98
N GLY A 97 4.36 2.87 8.57
CA GLY A 97 4.01 4.21 8.16
C GLY A 97 3.98 5.19 9.34
N THR A 98 3.79 6.46 9.04
CA THR A 98 3.71 7.53 10.06
C THR A 98 2.44 7.45 10.92
N LYS A 99 1.46 6.64 10.53
CA LYS A 99 0.17 6.51 11.21
C LYS A 99 -0.09 5.14 11.81
N GLY A 100 0.76 4.17 11.54
CA GLY A 100 0.58 2.82 12.04
C GLY A 100 1.48 1.80 11.36
N PHE A 101 1.29 0.56 11.76
CA PHE A 101 2.04 -0.60 11.30
C PHE A 101 1.07 -1.71 10.93
N ALA A 102 1.40 -2.45 9.87
CA ALA A 102 0.68 -3.65 9.46
C ALA A 102 1.66 -4.79 9.22
N ASN A 103 1.31 -5.98 9.67
CA ASN A 103 2.09 -7.20 9.50
C ASN A 103 1.19 -8.38 9.17
N LYS A 104 1.61 -9.24 8.22
CA LYS A 104 0.85 -10.43 7.87
C LYS A 104 1.49 -11.72 8.38
N TYR A 105 2.81 -11.84 8.30
CA TYR A 105 3.55 -13.04 8.71
C TYR A 105 4.66 -12.69 9.69
N PRO A 106 5.04 -13.57 10.62
CA PRO A 106 4.37 -14.84 10.99
C PRO A 106 3.08 -14.63 11.78
N VAL A 107 2.84 -13.44 12.30
CA VAL A 107 1.63 -13.06 13.06
C VAL A 107 0.93 -11.93 12.33
N GLU A 108 -0.33 -12.14 11.97
CA GLU A 108 -1.15 -11.07 11.42
C GLU A 108 -1.52 -10.08 12.52
N GLY A 109 -1.30 -8.79 12.27
CA GLY A 109 -1.63 -7.76 13.23
C GLY A 109 -1.40 -6.35 12.72
N TYR A 110 -2.05 -5.42 13.40
CA TYR A 110 -1.95 -3.98 13.13
C TYR A 110 -1.60 -3.26 14.42
N ALA A 111 -0.83 -2.18 14.34
CA ALA A 111 -0.54 -1.32 15.48
C ALA A 111 -0.85 0.13 15.12
N VAL A 112 -1.80 0.72 15.83
CA VAL A 112 -2.21 2.12 15.74
C VAL A 112 -2.59 2.61 17.13
N ASP A 113 -2.42 3.90 17.39
CA ASP A 113 -2.93 4.50 18.63
C ASP A 113 -4.42 4.86 18.54
N ALA A 114 -5.01 5.22 19.68
CA ALA A 114 -6.43 5.54 19.77
C ALA A 114 -6.82 6.76 18.92
N ALA A 115 -5.94 7.73 18.73
CA ALA A 115 -6.20 8.91 17.91
C ALA A 115 -6.24 8.53 16.43
N GLN A 116 -5.30 7.71 15.97
CA GLN A 116 -5.28 7.20 14.60
C GLN A 116 -6.46 6.25 14.32
N MET A 117 -6.86 5.43 15.29
CA MET A 117 -8.05 4.58 15.19
C MET A 117 -9.30 5.44 14.97
N LYS A 118 -9.51 6.47 15.78
CA LYS A 118 -10.61 7.44 15.62
C LYS A 118 -10.55 8.17 14.28
N ALA A 119 -9.35 8.60 13.86
CA ALA A 119 -9.14 9.25 12.58
C ALA A 119 -9.46 8.33 11.39
N SER A 120 -9.30 7.01 11.54
CA SER A 120 -9.72 6.03 10.54
C SER A 120 -11.25 5.84 10.47
N GLY A 121 -12.01 6.46 11.37
CA GLY A 121 -13.47 6.32 11.48
C GLY A 121 -13.91 5.05 12.20
N VAL A 122 -13.01 4.41 12.96
CA VAL A 122 -13.30 3.30 13.86
C VAL A 122 -13.21 3.82 15.30
N GLN A 123 -14.28 3.70 16.07
CA GLN A 123 -14.27 4.08 17.49
C GLN A 123 -13.63 2.97 18.30
N PRO A 124 -12.50 3.22 18.98
CA PRO A 124 -11.88 2.20 19.82
C PRO A 124 -12.77 1.89 21.03
N LYS A 125 -12.79 0.63 21.42
CA LYS A 125 -13.49 0.15 22.63
C LYS A 125 -12.62 0.28 23.87
N VAL A 126 -11.32 0.48 23.70
CA VAL A 126 -10.33 0.70 24.76
C VAL A 126 -9.55 1.98 24.51
N ASP A 127 -9.20 2.71 25.56
CA ASP A 127 -8.56 4.02 25.44
C ASP A 127 -7.02 3.95 25.41
N ASN A 128 -6.42 2.81 25.79
CA ASN A 128 -4.97 2.65 25.93
C ASN A 128 -4.31 1.97 24.73
N LEU A 129 -4.83 2.15 23.53
CA LEU A 129 -4.19 1.64 22.31
C LEU A 129 -2.86 2.35 22.08
N SER A 130 -1.85 1.57 21.74
CA SER A 130 -0.48 2.03 21.49
C SER A 130 -0.01 1.61 20.10
N SER A 131 0.65 2.52 19.40
CA SER A 131 1.34 2.22 18.14
C SER A 131 2.56 1.29 18.31
N HIS A 132 2.94 0.96 19.54
CA HIS A 132 4.04 0.03 19.89
C HIS A 132 3.53 -1.37 20.28
N SER A 133 2.24 -1.63 20.17
CA SER A 133 1.63 -2.92 20.47
C SER A 133 0.59 -3.29 19.43
N PHE A 134 0.48 -4.57 19.11
CA PHE A 134 -0.62 -5.01 18.25
C PHE A 134 -1.97 -4.70 18.89
N LEU A 135 -2.93 -4.34 18.03
CA LEU A 135 -4.32 -4.14 18.45
C LEU A 135 -4.88 -5.41 19.10
N PRO A 136 -5.68 -5.29 20.15
CA PRO A 136 -6.51 -6.39 20.64
C PRO A 136 -7.41 -6.93 19.51
N GLU A 137 -7.74 -8.22 19.55
CA GLU A 137 -8.50 -8.92 18.51
C GLU A 137 -9.75 -8.17 18.04
N LYS A 138 -10.58 -7.72 18.98
CA LYS A 138 -11.83 -6.98 18.66
C LYS A 138 -11.61 -5.63 17.98
N GLU A 139 -10.51 -4.96 18.30
CA GLU A 139 -10.13 -3.70 17.65
C GLU A 139 -9.57 -3.97 16.24
N MET A 140 -8.80 -5.06 16.10
CA MET A 140 -8.28 -5.51 14.82
C MET A 140 -9.43 -5.91 13.87
N GLU A 141 -10.39 -6.70 14.34
CA GLU A 141 -11.58 -7.06 13.56
C GLU A 141 -12.37 -5.83 13.07
N ALA A 142 -12.56 -4.84 13.93
CA ALA A 142 -13.27 -3.62 13.58
C ALA A 142 -12.54 -2.84 12.45
N LEU A 143 -11.20 -2.77 12.52
CA LEU A 143 -10.37 -2.14 11.51
C LEU A 143 -10.42 -2.91 10.19
N VAL A 144 -10.23 -4.22 10.23
CA VAL A 144 -10.28 -5.12 9.06
C VAL A 144 -11.66 -5.03 8.39
N ASN A 145 -12.75 -5.15 9.13
CA ASN A 145 -14.11 -5.07 8.59
C ASN A 145 -14.38 -3.73 7.89
N LYS A 146 -13.83 -2.64 8.41
CA LYS A 146 -13.95 -1.33 7.77
C LYS A 146 -13.20 -1.26 6.45
N TYR A 147 -11.95 -1.74 6.43
CA TYR A 147 -11.03 -1.58 5.30
C TYR A 147 -10.95 -2.79 4.38
N GLN A 148 -11.71 -3.86 4.65
CA GLN A 148 -11.79 -5.00 3.74
C GLN A 148 -12.18 -4.50 2.34
N HIS A 149 -11.41 -4.95 1.34
CA HIS A 149 -11.59 -4.53 -0.04
C HIS A 149 -13.02 -4.84 -0.53
N PRO A 150 -13.70 -3.90 -1.24
CA PRO A 150 -15.08 -4.09 -1.71
C PRO A 150 -15.29 -5.36 -2.54
N ILE A 151 -14.32 -5.74 -3.38
CA ILE A 151 -14.39 -6.95 -4.19
C ILE A 151 -14.47 -8.22 -3.32
N LEU A 152 -13.77 -8.23 -2.18
CA LEU A 152 -13.82 -9.36 -1.23
C LEU A 152 -15.15 -9.41 -0.49
N LYS A 153 -15.73 -8.26 -0.15
CA LYS A 153 -17.08 -8.19 0.45
C LYS A 153 -18.14 -8.72 -0.50
N LYS A 154 -18.00 -8.46 -1.80
CA LYS A 154 -18.99 -8.82 -2.82
C LYS A 154 -18.83 -10.25 -3.33
N TYR A 155 -17.61 -10.67 -3.62
CA TYR A 155 -17.33 -11.95 -4.30
C TYR A 155 -16.51 -12.94 -3.47
N GLY A 156 -16.07 -12.58 -2.26
CA GLY A 156 -15.13 -13.39 -1.49
C GLY A 156 -15.62 -14.82 -1.21
N GLU A 157 -16.89 -15.01 -0.85
CA GLU A 157 -17.45 -16.35 -0.60
C GLU A 157 -17.57 -17.15 -1.90
N MET A 158 -18.15 -16.56 -2.96
CA MET A 158 -18.22 -17.21 -4.28
C MET A 158 -16.83 -17.60 -4.81
N ALA A 159 -15.86 -16.72 -4.64
CA ALA A 159 -14.49 -16.98 -5.07
C ALA A 159 -13.86 -18.17 -4.35
N LYS A 160 -14.11 -18.32 -3.06
CA LYS A 160 -13.68 -19.49 -2.28
C LYS A 160 -14.33 -20.79 -2.77
N GLU A 161 -15.63 -20.74 -3.10
CA GLU A 161 -16.37 -21.90 -3.63
C GLU A 161 -15.85 -22.34 -5.00
N VAL A 162 -15.57 -21.38 -5.90
CA VAL A 162 -15.00 -21.67 -7.22
C VAL A 162 -13.58 -22.24 -7.10
N GLY A 163 -12.80 -21.78 -6.11
CA GLY A 163 -11.45 -22.27 -5.85
C GLY A 163 -10.38 -21.51 -6.63
N GLY A 164 -9.21 -22.15 -6.81
CA GLY A 164 -8.02 -21.50 -7.37
C GLY A 164 -7.34 -20.57 -6.34
N HIS A 165 -6.29 -21.07 -5.66
CA HIS A 165 -5.55 -20.37 -4.60
C HIS A 165 -6.45 -19.68 -3.55
N GLY A 166 -7.50 -20.39 -3.10
CA GLY A 166 -8.47 -19.86 -2.14
C GLY A 166 -9.37 -18.73 -2.69
N GLY A 167 -9.57 -18.71 -4.01
CA GLY A 167 -10.43 -17.77 -4.72
C GLY A 167 -9.69 -16.59 -5.39
N MET A 168 -8.37 -16.49 -5.22
CA MET A 168 -7.60 -15.39 -5.85
C MET A 168 -7.65 -15.46 -7.37
N ASP A 169 -7.53 -16.66 -7.96
CA ASP A 169 -7.54 -16.83 -9.41
C ASP A 169 -8.89 -16.39 -10.00
N PHE A 170 -9.99 -16.77 -9.35
CA PHE A 170 -11.33 -16.33 -9.76
C PHE A 170 -11.46 -14.80 -9.76
N ILE A 171 -10.99 -14.12 -8.70
CA ILE A 171 -11.06 -12.65 -8.62
C ILE A 171 -10.21 -12.01 -9.70
N MET A 172 -8.99 -12.49 -9.91
CA MET A 172 -8.07 -11.97 -10.92
C MET A 172 -8.66 -12.10 -12.34
N ASP A 173 -9.12 -13.30 -12.70
CA ASP A 173 -9.69 -13.58 -14.02
C ASP A 173 -10.99 -12.78 -14.25
N SER A 174 -11.86 -12.71 -13.24
CA SER A 174 -13.10 -11.93 -13.31
C SER A 174 -12.80 -10.46 -13.55
N ARG A 175 -11.78 -9.89 -12.90
CA ARG A 175 -11.36 -8.50 -13.10
C ARG A 175 -10.80 -8.28 -14.50
N MET A 176 -9.94 -9.16 -14.98
CA MET A 176 -9.38 -9.08 -16.32
C MET A 176 -10.49 -9.09 -17.37
N VAL A 177 -11.40 -10.08 -17.30
CA VAL A 177 -12.54 -10.20 -18.24
C VAL A 177 -13.43 -8.95 -18.18
N TYR A 178 -13.75 -8.47 -16.98
CA TYR A 178 -14.55 -7.28 -16.80
C TYR A 178 -13.90 -6.03 -17.41
N CYS A 179 -12.61 -5.81 -17.19
CA CYS A 179 -11.88 -4.68 -17.78
C CYS A 179 -11.88 -4.76 -19.31
N LEU A 180 -11.61 -5.93 -19.89
CA LEU A 180 -11.59 -6.12 -21.34
C LEU A 180 -12.98 -5.92 -21.98
N GLN A 181 -14.04 -6.44 -21.36
CA GLN A 181 -15.41 -6.28 -21.85
C GLN A 181 -15.91 -4.83 -21.81
N ASN A 182 -15.41 -4.04 -20.86
CA ASN A 182 -15.88 -2.66 -20.66
C ASN A 182 -14.87 -1.60 -21.15
N GLY A 183 -13.77 -2.00 -21.80
CA GLY A 183 -12.75 -1.06 -22.30
C GLY A 183 -12.03 -0.30 -21.18
N LEU A 184 -11.92 -0.89 -19.99
CA LEU A 184 -11.26 -0.31 -18.83
C LEU A 184 -9.76 -0.69 -18.81
N PRO A 185 -8.90 0.14 -18.21
CA PRO A 185 -7.52 -0.24 -17.92
C PRO A 185 -7.46 -1.51 -17.07
N LEU A 186 -6.46 -2.35 -17.31
CA LEU A 186 -6.19 -3.50 -16.45
C LEU A 186 -5.65 -3.03 -15.09
N ASP A 187 -5.86 -3.86 -14.06
CA ASP A 187 -5.41 -3.58 -12.69
C ASP A 187 -3.87 -3.57 -12.55
N MET A 188 -3.19 -4.20 -13.48
CA MET A 188 -1.74 -4.18 -13.64
C MET A 188 -1.39 -3.90 -15.09
N ASP A 189 -0.27 -3.24 -15.35
CA ASP A 189 0.21 -2.90 -16.67
C ASP A 189 1.61 -3.43 -16.96
N VAL A 190 2.14 -3.12 -18.14
CA VAL A 190 3.46 -3.55 -18.56
C VAL A 190 4.59 -2.97 -17.71
N TYR A 191 4.38 -1.82 -17.09
CA TYR A 191 5.37 -1.18 -16.23
C TYR A 191 5.47 -1.89 -14.89
N ASP A 192 4.34 -2.36 -14.31
CA ASP A 192 4.35 -3.24 -13.14
C ASP A 192 5.20 -4.48 -13.41
N LEU A 193 4.98 -5.15 -14.54
CA LEU A 193 5.74 -6.34 -14.91
C LEU A 193 7.23 -6.05 -15.09
N ALA A 194 7.58 -4.98 -15.82
CA ALA A 194 8.97 -4.62 -16.07
C ALA A 194 9.71 -4.31 -14.77
N GLU A 195 9.11 -3.53 -13.88
CA GLU A 195 9.68 -3.15 -12.59
C GLU A 195 9.90 -4.35 -11.67
N TRP A 196 8.90 -5.25 -11.58
CA TRP A 196 9.01 -6.40 -10.67
C TRP A 196 10.01 -7.44 -11.19
N CYS A 197 10.05 -7.67 -12.50
CA CYS A 197 10.99 -8.61 -13.11
C CYS A 197 12.44 -8.10 -13.14
N ALA A 198 12.66 -6.79 -13.22
CA ALA A 198 14.00 -6.20 -13.23
C ALA A 198 14.77 -6.44 -11.92
N LEU A 199 14.09 -6.77 -10.82
CA LEU A 199 14.72 -6.95 -9.51
C LEU A 199 15.79 -8.05 -9.53
N ALA A 200 15.55 -9.17 -10.19
CA ALA A 200 16.50 -10.26 -10.27
C ALA A 200 17.79 -9.83 -10.99
N GLU A 201 17.67 -9.18 -12.13
CA GLU A 201 18.81 -8.74 -12.94
C GLU A 201 19.62 -7.63 -12.24
N LEU A 202 18.93 -6.60 -11.72
CA LEU A 202 19.58 -5.49 -11.00
C LEU A 202 20.24 -5.97 -9.71
N GLY A 203 19.62 -6.93 -9.01
CA GLY A 203 20.21 -7.58 -7.84
C GLY A 203 21.50 -8.33 -8.19
N ALA A 204 21.49 -9.09 -9.28
CA ALA A 204 22.67 -9.79 -9.77
C ALA A 204 23.79 -8.79 -10.10
N ILE A 205 23.49 -7.70 -10.83
CA ILE A 205 24.45 -6.63 -11.13
C ILE A 205 25.04 -6.05 -9.86
N SER A 206 24.23 -5.74 -8.86
CA SER A 206 24.72 -5.22 -7.57
C SER A 206 25.73 -6.18 -6.92
N MET A 207 25.35 -7.45 -6.77
CA MET A 207 26.18 -8.46 -6.12
C MET A 207 27.45 -8.81 -6.88
N ASP A 208 27.41 -8.85 -8.23
CA ASP A 208 28.56 -9.11 -9.07
C ASP A 208 29.56 -7.93 -9.06
N ASN A 209 29.12 -6.74 -8.66
CA ASN A 209 29.94 -5.54 -8.42
C ASN A 209 30.22 -5.27 -6.94
N GLY A 210 30.29 -6.29 -6.11
CA GLY A 210 30.65 -6.14 -4.70
C GLY A 210 29.55 -5.50 -3.85
N CYS A 211 28.29 -5.78 -4.17
CA CYS A 211 27.10 -5.19 -3.51
C CYS A 211 27.01 -3.66 -3.68
N ALA A 212 27.50 -3.16 -4.81
CA ALA A 212 27.41 -1.74 -5.12
C ALA A 212 25.97 -1.31 -5.40
N ALA A 213 25.70 -0.03 -5.17
CA ALA A 213 24.39 0.55 -5.51
C ALA A 213 24.21 0.60 -7.04
N VAL A 214 23.02 0.17 -7.49
CA VAL A 214 22.62 0.16 -8.90
C VAL A 214 21.42 1.08 -9.07
N ALA A 215 21.46 1.92 -10.12
CA ALA A 215 20.31 2.74 -10.47
C ALA A 215 19.17 1.87 -10.98
N PHE A 216 17.97 2.10 -10.45
CA PHE A 216 16.78 1.42 -10.94
C PHE A 216 16.24 2.16 -12.18
N PRO A 217 16.08 1.49 -13.32
CA PRO A 217 15.61 2.14 -14.55
C PRO A 217 14.20 2.70 -14.39
N ASP A 218 13.95 3.85 -14.95
CA ASP A 218 12.59 4.38 -15.09
C ASP A 218 11.97 3.87 -16.40
N PHE A 219 11.20 2.79 -16.30
CA PHE A 219 10.53 2.18 -17.44
C PHE A 219 9.41 3.07 -18.00
N THR A 220 8.89 4.01 -17.20
CA THR A 220 7.84 4.96 -17.62
C THR A 220 8.40 6.16 -18.40
N ARG A 221 9.73 6.29 -18.49
CA ARG A 221 10.41 7.39 -19.20
C ARG A 221 9.99 8.79 -18.69
N GLY A 222 9.86 8.94 -17.39
CA GLY A 222 9.48 10.18 -16.73
C GLY A 222 7.98 10.29 -16.38
N HIS A 223 7.15 9.35 -16.85
CA HIS A 223 5.68 9.40 -16.62
C HIS A 223 5.21 8.78 -15.31
N TRP A 224 6.12 8.29 -14.45
CA TRP A 224 5.82 7.66 -13.18
C TRP A 224 4.97 8.52 -12.22
N ASN A 225 4.89 9.82 -12.45
CA ASN A 225 4.19 10.78 -11.61
C ASN A 225 2.93 11.39 -12.26
N ASP A 226 2.56 10.95 -13.45
CA ASP A 226 1.40 11.47 -14.17
C ASP A 226 0.09 10.95 -13.54
N VAL A 227 0.09 9.71 -13.09
CA VAL A 227 -1.01 9.11 -12.33
C VAL A 227 -0.65 9.13 -10.84
N LYS A 228 -1.60 9.51 -10.00
CA LYS A 228 -1.43 9.54 -8.55
C LYS A 228 -2.23 8.43 -7.89
N GLY A 229 -1.51 7.57 -7.19
CA GLY A 229 -2.10 6.47 -6.44
C GLY A 229 -2.52 5.30 -7.32
N PHE A 230 -2.62 4.14 -6.68
CA PHE A 230 -3.03 2.89 -7.32
C PHE A 230 -4.57 2.86 -7.44
N HIS A 231 -5.08 2.51 -8.62
CA HIS A 231 -6.50 2.26 -8.81
C HIS A 231 -6.86 0.90 -8.22
N HIS A 232 -7.69 0.91 -7.20
CA HIS A 232 -8.14 -0.34 -6.60
C HIS A 232 -9.02 -1.13 -7.58
N ALA A 233 -8.88 -2.44 -7.56
CA ALA A 233 -9.70 -3.36 -8.35
C ALA A 233 -11.11 -3.48 -7.74
N PHE A 234 -12.00 -2.55 -8.05
CA PHE A 234 -13.39 -2.63 -7.62
C PHE A 234 -14.19 -3.60 -8.49
N ALA A 235 -15.26 -4.13 -7.94
CA ALA A 235 -16.12 -5.06 -8.66
C ALA A 235 -16.86 -4.38 -9.81
N THR A 236 -17.27 -3.12 -9.63
CA THR A 236 -17.96 -2.30 -10.64
C THR A 236 -17.50 -0.84 -10.57
N PRO A 237 -17.75 -0.03 -11.64
CA PRO A 237 -17.50 1.41 -11.61
C PRO A 237 -18.26 2.14 -10.49
N GLU A 238 -19.45 1.66 -10.14
CA GLU A 238 -20.26 2.22 -9.06
C GLU A 238 -19.62 1.95 -7.70
N ASP A 239 -19.03 0.76 -7.49
CA ASP A 239 -18.28 0.43 -6.27
C ASP A 239 -17.04 1.32 -6.15
N GLU A 240 -16.33 1.59 -7.26
CA GLU A 240 -15.19 2.50 -7.30
C GLU A 240 -15.61 3.94 -6.96
N ALA A 241 -16.66 4.44 -7.59
CA ALA A 241 -17.20 5.78 -7.34
C ALA A 241 -17.65 5.93 -5.88
N ALA A 242 -18.31 4.92 -5.32
CA ALA A 242 -18.73 4.92 -3.92
C ALA A 242 -17.53 4.95 -2.95
N ALA A 243 -16.47 4.19 -3.25
CA ALA A 243 -15.26 4.17 -2.43
C ALA A 243 -14.47 5.49 -2.53
N GLU A 244 -14.38 6.08 -3.71
CA GLU A 244 -13.79 7.41 -3.89
C GLU A 244 -14.55 8.49 -3.12
N LEU A 245 -15.88 8.47 -3.17
CA LEU A 245 -16.72 9.39 -2.41
C LEU A 245 -16.53 9.20 -0.90
N ALA A 246 -16.44 7.96 -0.43
CA ALA A 246 -16.17 7.66 0.98
C ALA A 246 -14.81 8.19 1.43
N ALA A 247 -13.76 8.06 0.59
CA ALA A 247 -12.43 8.60 0.87
C ALA A 247 -12.41 10.14 0.93
N GLU A 248 -13.09 10.81 0.01
CA GLU A 248 -13.25 12.27 0.03
C GLU A 248 -14.02 12.75 1.26
N THR A 249 -15.07 12.02 1.63
CA THR A 249 -15.88 12.30 2.84
C THR A 249 -15.04 12.18 4.11
N ALA A 250 -14.23 11.13 4.22
CA ALA A 250 -13.31 10.95 5.35
C ALA A 250 -12.27 12.09 5.41
N THR A 251 -11.71 12.47 4.26
CA THR A 251 -10.76 13.59 4.16
C THR A 251 -11.39 14.92 4.59
N LEU A 252 -12.63 15.17 4.17
CA LEU A 252 -13.39 16.35 4.57
C LEU A 252 -13.62 16.38 6.09
N SER A 253 -14.01 15.25 6.67
CA SER A 253 -14.20 15.12 8.12
C SER A 253 -12.94 15.42 8.91
N LEU A 254 -11.79 14.88 8.48
CA LEU A 254 -10.49 15.14 9.12
C LEU A 254 -10.07 16.61 9.04
N LYS A 255 -10.25 17.24 7.88
CA LYS A 255 -9.95 18.68 7.73
C LYS A 255 -10.88 19.56 8.56
N ALA A 256 -12.17 19.21 8.65
CA ALA A 256 -13.12 19.92 9.48
C ALA A 256 -12.81 19.77 10.99
N GLN A 257 -12.37 18.58 11.41
CA GLN A 257 -11.91 18.36 12.78
C GLN A 257 -10.63 19.14 13.08
N GLY A 258 -9.63 19.12 12.19
CA GLY A 258 -8.41 19.90 12.34
C GLY A 258 -8.70 21.41 12.44
N MET A 259 -9.65 21.93 11.66
CA MET A 259 -10.12 23.30 11.75
C MET A 259 -10.76 23.60 13.11
N LYS A 260 -11.58 22.69 13.64
CA LYS A 260 -12.21 22.83 14.97
C LYS A 260 -11.16 22.92 16.08
N GLU A 261 -10.14 22.09 16.04
CA GLU A 261 -9.04 22.07 17.01
C GLU A 261 -8.21 23.35 16.92
N TRP A 262 -7.91 23.80 15.69
CA TRP A 262 -7.21 25.05 15.45
C TRP A 262 -8.00 26.25 15.98
N LEU A 263 -9.31 26.35 15.71
CA LEU A 263 -10.19 27.40 16.22
C LEU A 263 -10.24 27.43 17.75
N ALA A 264 -10.14 26.29 18.40
CA ALA A 264 -10.09 26.21 19.86
C ALA A 264 -8.78 26.75 20.44
N LYS A 265 -7.66 26.49 19.75
CA LYS A 265 -6.32 26.95 20.13
C LYS A 265 -6.12 28.45 19.83
N SER A 266 -6.59 28.93 18.68
CA SER A 266 -6.46 30.32 18.24
C SER A 266 -7.21 31.36 19.08
N LYS A 267 -8.15 30.92 19.92
CA LYS A 267 -8.75 31.78 20.94
C LYS A 267 -7.79 32.20 22.06
N LYS A 268 -6.63 31.52 22.16
CA LYS A 268 -5.62 31.73 23.22
C LYS A 268 -4.26 32.22 22.69
N ALA A 269 -4.10 32.37 21.39
CA ALA A 269 -2.83 32.76 20.77
C ALA A 269 -3.08 33.74 19.60
N GLU A 270 -2.16 34.68 19.38
CA GLU A 270 -2.15 35.47 18.15
C GLU A 270 -1.88 34.59 16.94
N VAL A 271 -2.85 34.51 16.04
CA VAL A 271 -2.76 33.73 14.79
C VAL A 271 -2.66 34.73 13.63
N SER A 272 -1.75 34.49 12.70
CA SER A 272 -1.61 35.35 11.53
C SER A 272 -2.85 35.21 10.61
N LYS A 273 -3.23 36.35 10.01
CA LYS A 273 -4.34 36.39 9.06
C LYS A 273 -4.08 35.41 7.88
N GLU A 274 -2.85 35.33 7.41
CA GLU A 274 -2.43 34.44 6.32
C GLU A 274 -2.64 32.96 6.65
N GLU A 275 -2.31 32.53 7.88
CA GLU A 275 -2.55 31.16 8.31
C GLU A 275 -4.06 30.83 8.34
N ALA A 276 -4.86 31.78 8.85
CA ALA A 276 -6.31 31.58 8.91
C ALA A 276 -6.93 31.50 7.50
N GLU A 277 -6.52 32.35 6.56
CA GLU A 277 -6.97 32.34 5.17
C GLU A 277 -6.57 31.04 4.46
N ALA A 278 -5.34 30.56 4.66
CA ALA A 278 -4.86 29.31 4.07
C ALA A 278 -5.69 28.09 4.54
N ARG A 279 -6.01 28.03 5.84
CA ARG A 279 -6.83 26.94 6.40
C ARG A 279 -8.28 27.00 5.91
N VAL A 280 -8.86 28.19 5.83
CA VAL A 280 -10.20 28.40 5.27
C VAL A 280 -10.24 27.91 3.82
N LYS A 281 -9.25 28.30 3.01
CA LYS A 281 -9.15 27.84 1.62
C LYS A 281 -9.05 26.33 1.51
N GLN A 282 -8.17 25.69 2.26
CA GLN A 282 -7.99 24.22 2.24
C GLN A 282 -9.27 23.45 2.58
N LEU A 283 -10.04 23.92 3.56
CA LEU A 283 -11.30 23.28 3.94
C LEU A 283 -12.41 23.56 2.90
N SER A 284 -12.45 24.77 2.35
CA SER A 284 -13.41 25.14 1.30
C SER A 284 -13.20 24.34 0.03
N ASP A 285 -11.94 24.25 -0.45
CA ASP A 285 -11.59 23.47 -1.64
C ASP A 285 -11.95 21.99 -1.48
N GLN A 286 -11.71 21.43 -0.28
CA GLN A 286 -12.08 20.04 0.00
C GLN A 286 -13.60 19.85 0.04
N LEU A 287 -14.34 20.77 0.61
CA LEU A 287 -15.80 20.73 0.66
C LEU A 287 -16.38 20.72 -0.76
N GLU A 288 -15.92 21.65 -1.61
CA GLU A 288 -16.35 21.75 -3.01
C GLU A 288 -16.04 20.47 -3.79
N LYS A 289 -14.82 19.93 -3.63
CA LYS A 289 -14.40 18.67 -4.27
C LYS A 289 -15.30 17.51 -3.85
N THR A 290 -15.60 17.39 -2.55
CA THR A 290 -16.45 16.32 -2.02
C THR A 290 -17.89 16.45 -2.51
N GLN A 291 -18.44 17.65 -2.54
CA GLN A 291 -19.80 17.92 -3.04
C GLN A 291 -19.93 17.62 -4.54
N LYS A 292 -18.92 17.98 -5.35
CA LYS A 292 -18.90 17.65 -6.80
C LYS A 292 -18.85 16.13 -7.02
N LYS A 293 -18.06 15.40 -6.26
CA LYS A 293 -18.01 13.92 -6.36
C LYS A 293 -19.30 13.26 -5.87
N ALA A 294 -19.98 13.85 -4.92
CA ALA A 294 -21.24 13.30 -4.40
C ALA A 294 -22.32 13.15 -5.49
N ASN A 295 -22.37 14.06 -6.46
CA ASN A 295 -23.29 14.01 -7.61
C ASN A 295 -24.72 13.52 -7.26
N GLY A 296 -25.29 14.05 -6.14
CA GLY A 296 -26.59 13.64 -5.64
C GLY A 296 -26.61 12.39 -4.74
N ALA A 297 -25.47 11.72 -4.52
CA ALA A 297 -25.41 10.65 -3.55
C ALA A 297 -25.59 11.17 -2.13
N GLU A 298 -26.36 10.45 -1.33
CA GLU A 298 -26.67 10.82 0.05
C GLU A 298 -26.31 9.68 1.00
N SER A 299 -25.29 9.88 1.85
CA SER A 299 -25.06 9.03 3.03
C SER A 299 -25.11 9.87 4.29
N LYS A 300 -25.34 9.23 5.43
CA LYS A 300 -25.34 9.91 6.73
C LYS A 300 -23.96 10.51 7.01
N GLU A 301 -22.90 9.77 6.73
CA GLU A 301 -21.50 10.18 6.90
C GLU A 301 -21.18 11.42 6.06
N LEU A 302 -21.62 11.45 4.81
CA LEU A 302 -21.44 12.59 3.92
C LEU A 302 -22.17 13.84 4.43
N LYS A 303 -23.45 13.68 4.82
CA LYS A 303 -24.26 14.79 5.36
C LYS A 303 -23.62 15.36 6.64
N ASP A 304 -23.15 14.49 7.53
CA ASP A 304 -22.50 14.91 8.77
C ASP A 304 -21.17 15.62 8.51
N ALA A 305 -20.34 15.09 7.59
CA ALA A 305 -19.06 15.72 7.18
C ALA A 305 -19.26 17.12 6.57
N VAL A 306 -20.21 17.25 5.64
CA VAL A 306 -20.55 18.53 5.00
C VAL A 306 -21.02 19.54 6.03
N LYS A 307 -21.98 19.15 6.89
CA LYS A 307 -22.51 20.03 7.95
C LYS A 307 -21.42 20.49 8.92
N GLN A 308 -20.50 19.61 9.27
CA GLN A 308 -19.37 19.96 10.15
C GLN A 308 -18.41 20.94 9.46
N ALA A 309 -18.06 20.69 8.19
CA ALA A 309 -17.18 21.56 7.43
C ALA A 309 -17.77 22.96 7.25
N GLU A 310 -19.03 23.07 6.86
CA GLU A 310 -19.74 24.36 6.73
C GLU A 310 -19.77 25.15 8.05
N LYS A 311 -20.03 24.46 9.17
CA LYS A 311 -20.01 25.07 10.49
C LYS A 311 -18.63 25.63 10.84
N MET A 312 -17.56 24.88 10.55
CA MET A 312 -16.19 25.31 10.83
C MET A 312 -15.77 26.48 9.91
N LEU A 313 -16.15 26.45 8.64
CA LEU A 313 -15.90 27.56 7.72
C LEU A 313 -16.58 28.85 8.19
N LYS A 314 -17.86 28.80 8.60
CA LYS A 314 -18.58 29.97 9.14
C LYS A 314 -17.91 30.55 10.39
N GLN A 315 -17.38 29.70 11.26
CA GLN A 315 -16.66 30.14 12.46
C GLN A 315 -15.32 30.79 12.14
N ALA A 316 -14.54 30.17 11.23
CA ALA A 316 -13.25 30.71 10.81
C ALA A 316 -13.39 32.06 10.06
N GLN A 317 -14.38 32.17 9.17
CA GLN A 317 -14.67 33.44 8.46
C GLN A 317 -15.08 34.58 9.38
N LYS A 318 -15.72 34.27 10.52
CA LYS A 318 -16.02 35.31 11.55
C LYS A 318 -14.79 35.81 12.29
N MET A 319 -13.73 35.00 12.37
CA MET A 319 -12.46 35.43 12.98
C MET A 319 -11.62 36.28 12.03
N LEU A 320 -11.83 36.16 10.72
CA LEU A 320 -11.14 36.93 9.69
C LEU A 320 -11.73 38.33 9.48
N LYS A 321 -12.96 38.58 9.96
CA LYS A 321 -13.64 39.89 9.95
C LYS A 321 -13.32 40.68 11.21
#